data_ab3fdc2442e4eb7676788e41a149a00c
#
_entry.id   ab3fdc2442e4eb7676788e41a149a00c
#
_cell.length_a   1.000
_cell.length_b   1.000
_cell.length_c   1.000
_cell.angle_alpha   90.00
_cell.angle_beta   90.00
_cell.angle_gamma   90.00
#
_symmetry.space_group_name_H-M   'P 1'
#
loop_
_entity.id
_entity.type
_entity.pdbx_description
1 polymer ?
#
loop_
_entity_poly.entity_id
_entity_poly.type
_entity_poly.pdbx_seq_one_letter_code
_entity_poly.pdbx_strand_id
1 'polypeptide(L)'
;MAAALLFGVNKMFSLGLSMEELMKRGVKLGADVPYCIMRGTALSEGIGEILTPLAPVPQCQVLIAKPGVSVSTKFVYENLHVDRLPGEAHPDIDLLTEAIKERNLRKIASNMGNILETVTIPAHPVIRDIKEKMMDMGAVGAMMSGSGPTVFGLFMSPGKAQAAYEEMRYGSGSAMAKQVYLTRFYNRSTDAGQTGE
;
A
#
# COMPACT_ATOMS: atom_id res chain seq x y z
N MET A 1 -9.52 -5.29 -10.31
CA MET A 1 -10.36 -5.95 -11.35
C MET A 1 -10.14 -5.34 -12.74
N ALA A 2 -10.23 -4.02 -12.94
CA ALA A 2 -10.07 -3.37 -14.26
C ALA A 2 -8.74 -3.70 -14.97
N ALA A 3 -7.60 -3.64 -14.28
CA ALA A 3 -6.29 -3.99 -14.85
C ALA A 3 -6.23 -5.42 -15.39
N ALA A 4 -6.76 -6.39 -14.62
CA ALA A 4 -6.79 -7.80 -15.04
C ALA A 4 -7.67 -8.00 -16.29
N LEU A 5 -8.79 -7.27 -16.37
CA LEU A 5 -9.67 -7.29 -17.55
C LEU A 5 -8.95 -6.73 -18.79
N LEU A 6 -8.26 -5.59 -18.66
CA LEU A 6 -7.49 -5.01 -19.76
C LEU A 6 -6.42 -5.98 -20.29
N PHE A 7 -5.67 -6.62 -19.40
CA PHE A 7 -4.72 -7.66 -19.77
C PHE A 7 -5.38 -8.86 -20.44
N GLY A 8 -6.47 -9.35 -19.87
CA GLY A 8 -7.21 -10.50 -20.39
C GLY A 8 -7.74 -10.25 -21.80
N VAL A 9 -8.35 -9.09 -22.03
CA VAL A 9 -8.86 -8.68 -23.35
C VAL A 9 -7.73 -8.53 -24.35
N ASN A 10 -6.64 -7.83 -23.97
CA ASN A 10 -5.47 -7.67 -24.83
C ASN A 10 -4.91 -9.01 -25.29
N LYS A 11 -4.77 -9.97 -24.36
CA LYS A 11 -4.28 -11.32 -24.66
C LYS A 11 -5.29 -12.16 -25.45
N MET A 12 -6.55 -12.16 -25.05
CA MET A 12 -7.60 -12.99 -25.65
C MET A 12 -7.86 -12.64 -27.13
N PHE A 13 -7.82 -11.35 -27.45
CA PHE A 13 -8.08 -10.85 -28.80
C PHE A 13 -6.80 -10.51 -29.57
N SER A 14 -5.62 -10.86 -29.02
CA SER A 14 -4.32 -10.61 -29.65
C SER A 14 -4.14 -9.17 -30.14
N LEU A 15 -4.58 -8.18 -29.32
CA LEU A 15 -4.60 -6.77 -29.72
C LEU A 15 -3.20 -6.14 -29.82
N GLY A 16 -2.16 -6.78 -29.28
CA GLY A 16 -0.78 -6.33 -29.36
C GLY A 16 -0.49 -5.02 -28.61
N LEU A 17 -1.38 -4.59 -27.69
CA LEU A 17 -1.17 -3.35 -26.93
C LEU A 17 0.00 -3.50 -25.96
N SER A 18 0.89 -2.53 -26.00
CA SER A 18 2.01 -2.43 -25.07
C SER A 18 1.53 -2.14 -23.63
N MET A 19 2.41 -2.34 -22.65
CA MET A 19 2.16 -2.00 -21.25
C MET A 19 1.78 -0.52 -21.10
N GLU A 20 2.50 0.36 -21.80
CA GLU A 20 2.25 1.80 -21.77
C GLU A 20 0.87 2.17 -22.32
N GLU A 21 0.46 1.55 -23.43
CA GLU A 21 -0.87 1.76 -24.01
C GLU A 21 -1.98 1.26 -23.08
N LEU A 22 -1.77 0.11 -22.41
CA LEU A 22 -2.70 -0.39 -21.42
C LEU A 22 -2.81 0.56 -20.22
N MET A 23 -1.70 1.13 -19.73
CA MET A 23 -1.70 2.12 -18.64
C MET A 23 -2.45 3.40 -19.06
N LYS A 24 -2.17 3.95 -20.25
CA LYS A 24 -2.89 5.13 -20.79
C LYS A 24 -4.41 4.90 -20.90
N ARG A 25 -4.83 3.71 -21.26
CA ARG A 25 -6.27 3.34 -21.28
C ARG A 25 -6.79 3.15 -19.86
N GLY A 26 -5.97 2.58 -18.98
CA GLY A 26 -6.28 2.31 -17.59
C GLY A 26 -6.64 3.56 -16.78
N VAL A 27 -5.95 4.68 -16.99
CA VAL A 27 -6.25 5.97 -16.34
C VAL A 27 -7.72 6.37 -16.50
N LYS A 28 -8.30 6.13 -17.68
CA LYS A 28 -9.70 6.46 -17.97
C LYS A 28 -10.71 5.64 -17.15
N LEU A 29 -10.27 4.53 -16.58
CA LEU A 29 -11.08 3.65 -15.72
C LEU A 29 -10.87 3.93 -14.23
N GLY A 30 -9.75 4.54 -13.87
CA GLY A 30 -9.42 4.92 -12.49
C GLY A 30 -7.93 5.20 -12.31
N ALA A 31 -7.61 6.12 -11.41
CA ALA A 31 -6.23 6.57 -11.14
C ALA A 31 -5.27 5.43 -10.74
N ASP A 32 -5.76 4.44 -9.98
CA ASP A 32 -4.93 3.31 -9.51
C ASP A 32 -4.73 2.20 -10.56
N VAL A 33 -5.47 2.24 -11.68
CA VAL A 33 -5.41 1.17 -12.70
C VAL A 33 -4.02 1.08 -13.36
N PRO A 34 -3.34 2.19 -13.70
CA PRO A 34 -1.97 2.14 -14.22
C PRO A 34 -1.00 1.42 -13.30
N TYR A 35 -1.04 1.71 -12.00
CA TYR A 35 -0.20 1.03 -11.01
C TYR A 35 -0.51 -0.48 -10.95
N CYS A 36 -1.77 -0.86 -10.96
CA CYS A 36 -2.17 -2.29 -11.01
C CYS A 36 -1.69 -2.99 -12.29
N ILE A 37 -1.51 -2.26 -13.39
CA ILE A 37 -0.94 -2.76 -14.64
C ILE A 37 0.58 -2.87 -14.52
N MET A 38 1.26 -1.82 -14.06
CA MET A 38 2.71 -1.76 -13.94
C MET A 38 3.23 -2.78 -12.93
N ARG A 39 2.60 -2.90 -11.77
CA ARG A 39 2.99 -3.74 -10.63
C ARG A 39 4.37 -3.38 -10.04
N GLY A 40 4.72 -3.98 -8.90
CA GLY A 40 6.01 -3.76 -8.25
C GLY A 40 6.02 -2.51 -7.37
N THR A 41 7.17 -1.84 -7.27
CA THR A 41 7.36 -0.63 -6.46
C THR A 41 7.48 0.58 -7.38
N ALA A 42 6.75 1.64 -7.10
CA ALA A 42 6.79 2.89 -7.87
C ALA A 42 6.58 4.11 -7.00
N LEU A 43 7.18 5.21 -7.39
CA LEU A 43 6.73 6.54 -7.04
C LEU A 43 5.53 6.89 -7.91
N SER A 44 4.46 7.34 -7.27
CA SER A 44 3.20 7.72 -7.94
C SER A 44 2.95 9.19 -7.68
N GLU A 45 2.76 9.95 -8.75
CA GLU A 45 2.58 11.40 -8.74
C GLU A 45 1.30 11.77 -9.50
N GLY A 46 0.95 13.08 -9.46
CA GLY A 46 -0.31 13.55 -10.06
C GLY A 46 -1.51 13.08 -9.24
N ILE A 47 -2.52 12.49 -9.88
CA ILE A 47 -3.66 11.83 -9.22
C ILE A 47 -3.38 10.33 -8.97
N GLY A 48 -2.13 9.87 -9.22
CA GLY A 48 -1.69 8.48 -9.09
C GLY A 48 -1.31 7.81 -10.41
N GLU A 49 -1.38 8.52 -11.52
CA GLU A 49 -1.17 7.99 -12.88
C GLU A 49 0.27 8.15 -13.39
N ILE A 50 1.03 9.09 -12.85
CA ILE A 50 2.44 9.30 -13.22
C ILE A 50 3.28 8.36 -12.37
N LEU A 51 3.80 7.31 -12.99
CA LEU A 51 4.49 6.23 -12.29
C LEU A 51 5.95 6.17 -12.67
N THR A 52 6.82 6.37 -11.69
CA THR A 52 8.26 6.15 -11.80
C THR A 52 8.63 4.84 -11.11
N PRO A 53 9.07 3.79 -11.86
CA PRO A 53 9.48 2.53 -11.24
C PRO A 53 10.64 2.74 -10.27
N LEU A 54 10.55 2.11 -9.10
CA LEU A 54 11.60 2.09 -8.09
C LEU A 54 12.18 0.69 -7.94
N ALA A 55 13.31 0.60 -7.22
CA ALA A 55 13.88 -0.68 -6.83
C ALA A 55 12.85 -1.51 -6.03
N PRO A 56 12.86 -2.85 -6.16
CA PRO A 56 11.94 -3.68 -5.40
C PRO A 56 12.24 -3.59 -3.90
N VAL A 57 11.20 -3.37 -3.10
CA VAL A 57 11.32 -3.38 -1.64
C VAL A 57 11.80 -4.75 -1.14
N PRO A 58 12.57 -4.80 -0.03
CA PRO A 58 12.99 -6.07 0.54
C PRO A 58 11.78 -6.91 0.95
N GLN A 59 11.89 -8.23 0.76
CA GLN A 59 10.81 -9.15 1.15
C GLN A 59 10.62 -9.16 2.66
N CYS A 60 9.38 -8.97 3.07
CA CYS A 60 8.95 -9.10 4.46
C CYS A 60 7.52 -9.63 4.52
N GLN A 61 7.05 -9.97 5.70
CA GLN A 61 5.64 -10.28 5.90
C GLN A 61 4.85 -8.97 6.04
N VAL A 62 3.69 -8.92 5.41
CA VAL A 62 2.76 -7.78 5.46
C VAL A 62 1.45 -8.26 6.05
N LEU A 63 1.12 -7.77 7.24
CA LEU A 63 -0.18 -7.99 7.87
C LEU A 63 -1.11 -6.87 7.46
N ILE A 64 -2.24 -7.21 6.89
CA ILE A 64 -3.29 -6.27 6.47
C ILE A 64 -4.50 -6.47 7.37
N ALA A 65 -4.99 -5.39 7.99
CA ALA A 65 -6.20 -5.41 8.80
C ALA A 65 -7.16 -4.29 8.38
N LYS A 66 -8.41 -4.65 8.16
CA LYS A 66 -9.47 -3.69 7.82
C LYS A 66 -10.55 -3.73 8.88
N PRO A 67 -10.80 -2.61 9.59
CA PRO A 67 -11.91 -2.50 10.53
C PRO A 67 -13.27 -2.51 9.80
N GLY A 68 -14.35 -2.67 10.57
CA GLY A 68 -15.71 -2.70 10.05
C GLY A 68 -16.30 -1.35 9.65
N VAL A 69 -15.50 -0.27 9.69
CA VAL A 69 -15.95 1.08 9.34
C VAL A 69 -15.73 1.37 7.85
N SER A 70 -16.51 2.31 7.31
CA SER A 70 -16.32 2.84 5.96
C SER A 70 -15.81 4.26 6.04
N VAL A 71 -14.85 4.60 5.20
CA VAL A 71 -14.26 5.94 5.08
C VAL A 71 -14.55 6.48 3.68
N SER A 72 -15.08 7.70 3.62
CA SER A 72 -15.26 8.41 2.36
C SER A 72 -13.95 9.10 1.97
N THR A 73 -13.33 8.68 0.88
CA THR A 73 -12.14 9.34 0.33
C THR A 73 -12.38 10.83 0.09
N LYS A 74 -13.55 11.17 -0.45
CA LYS A 74 -13.95 12.58 -0.65
C LYS A 74 -13.91 13.37 0.65
N PHE A 75 -14.55 12.85 1.72
CA PHE A 75 -14.55 13.49 3.04
C PHE A 75 -13.12 13.72 3.55
N VAL A 76 -12.23 12.73 3.40
CA VAL A 76 -10.85 12.85 3.90
C VAL A 76 -10.11 13.97 3.17
N TYR A 77 -10.20 14.03 1.83
CA TYR A 77 -9.55 15.10 1.06
C TYR A 77 -10.15 16.48 1.29
N GLU A 78 -11.47 16.60 1.47
CA GLU A 78 -12.14 17.87 1.75
C GLU A 78 -11.79 18.44 3.14
N ASN A 79 -11.40 17.57 4.09
CA ASN A 79 -11.01 17.98 5.45
C ASN A 79 -9.49 17.99 5.68
N LEU A 80 -8.70 17.68 4.67
CA LEU A 80 -7.24 17.75 4.74
C LEU A 80 -6.78 19.19 4.51
N HIS A 81 -6.21 19.79 5.54
CA HIS A 81 -5.64 21.13 5.49
C HIS A 81 -4.11 21.05 5.48
N VAL A 82 -3.54 20.76 4.32
CA VAL A 82 -2.09 20.52 4.14
C VAL A 82 -1.25 21.71 4.61
N ASP A 83 -1.72 22.93 4.36
CA ASP A 83 -1.10 24.19 4.76
C ASP A 83 -1.02 24.41 6.29
N ARG A 84 -1.81 23.67 7.07
CA ARG A 84 -1.85 23.73 8.54
C ARG A 84 -1.07 22.62 9.21
N LEU A 85 -0.56 21.67 8.44
CA LEU A 85 0.21 20.55 8.99
C LEU A 85 1.66 21.03 9.27
N PRO A 86 2.25 20.64 10.41
CA PRO A 86 3.67 20.87 10.65
C PRO A 86 4.50 20.16 9.59
N GLY A 87 5.65 20.74 9.22
CA GLY A 87 6.53 20.19 8.18
C GLY A 87 6.91 18.71 8.43
N GLU A 88 7.07 18.34 9.71
CA GLU A 88 7.37 16.95 10.12
C GLU A 88 6.23 15.95 9.86
N ALA A 89 5.01 16.42 9.63
CA ALA A 89 3.88 15.55 9.27
C ALA A 89 3.92 15.09 7.81
N HIS A 90 4.74 15.76 6.97
CA HIS A 90 4.91 15.38 5.57
C HIS A 90 5.99 14.28 5.47
N PRO A 91 5.68 13.12 4.85
CA PRO A 91 6.70 12.10 4.64
C PRO A 91 7.78 12.64 3.70
N ASP A 92 9.04 12.39 4.06
CA ASP A 92 10.19 12.69 3.21
C ASP A 92 10.33 11.59 2.15
N ILE A 93 9.88 11.90 0.94
CA ILE A 93 9.86 10.95 -0.17
C ILE A 93 11.28 10.61 -0.64
N ASP A 94 12.23 11.54 -0.55
CA ASP A 94 13.61 11.32 -0.95
C ASP A 94 14.28 10.34 -0.01
N LEU A 95 14.14 10.53 1.31
CA LEU A 95 14.65 9.58 2.31
C LEU A 95 13.99 8.20 2.19
N LEU A 96 12.69 8.15 1.92
CA LEU A 96 11.99 6.88 1.69
C LEU A 96 12.51 6.17 0.44
N THR A 97 12.70 6.91 -0.65
CA THR A 97 13.21 6.37 -1.91
C THR A 97 14.65 5.86 -1.75
N GLU A 98 15.49 6.57 -1.00
CA GLU A 98 16.84 6.12 -0.68
C GLU A 98 16.85 4.85 0.17
N ALA A 99 16.01 4.79 1.20
CA ALA A 99 15.85 3.60 2.02
C ALA A 99 15.40 2.36 1.21
N ILE A 100 14.58 2.57 0.16
CA ILE A 100 14.19 1.53 -0.79
C ILE A 100 15.39 1.07 -1.63
N LYS A 101 16.20 2.01 -2.15
CA LYS A 101 17.44 1.67 -2.89
C LYS A 101 18.44 0.90 -2.04
N GLU A 102 18.59 1.30 -0.77
CA GLU A 102 19.43 0.59 0.21
C GLU A 102 18.87 -0.78 0.61
N ARG A 103 17.64 -1.09 0.25
CA ARG A 103 16.90 -2.31 0.65
C ARG A 103 16.82 -2.45 2.18
N ASN A 104 16.73 -1.35 2.89
CA ASN A 104 16.71 -1.30 4.36
C ASN A 104 15.27 -1.19 4.87
N LEU A 105 14.65 -2.31 5.23
CA LEU A 105 13.26 -2.34 5.69
C LEU A 105 13.01 -1.47 6.94
N ARG A 106 13.97 -1.38 7.86
CA ARG A 106 13.82 -0.53 9.06
C ARG A 106 13.79 0.94 8.70
N LYS A 107 14.70 1.39 7.81
CA LYS A 107 14.69 2.76 7.31
C LYS A 107 13.42 3.06 6.50
N ILE A 108 12.95 2.10 5.69
CA ILE A 108 11.65 2.23 4.99
C ILE A 108 10.55 2.46 6.02
N ALA A 109 10.45 1.59 7.02
CA ALA A 109 9.40 1.65 8.04
C ALA A 109 9.43 2.95 8.86
N SER A 110 10.63 3.48 9.19
CA SER A 110 10.78 4.73 9.95
C SER A 110 10.48 5.99 9.13
N ASN A 111 10.54 5.92 7.79
CA ASN A 111 10.23 7.04 6.90
C ASN A 111 8.83 6.94 6.25
N MET A 112 8.06 5.88 6.56
CA MET A 112 6.67 5.80 6.12
C MET A 112 5.83 6.87 6.82
N GLY A 113 5.01 7.57 6.07
CA GLY A 113 4.04 8.53 6.59
C GLY A 113 2.82 8.65 5.69
N ASN A 114 1.68 8.98 6.29
CA ASN A 114 0.43 9.22 5.56
C ASN A 114 -0.32 10.39 6.18
N ILE A 115 -0.26 11.54 5.54
CA ILE A 115 -0.93 12.77 6.02
C ILE A 115 -2.45 12.63 6.15
N LEU A 116 -3.06 11.70 5.41
CA LEU A 116 -4.50 11.45 5.49
C LEU A 116 -4.90 10.86 6.86
N GLU A 117 -3.95 10.27 7.60
CA GLU A 117 -4.19 9.81 8.98
C GLU A 117 -4.58 10.95 9.92
N THR A 118 -4.14 12.17 9.66
CA THR A 118 -4.49 13.36 10.46
C THR A 118 -5.98 13.66 10.44
N VAL A 119 -6.68 13.27 9.40
CA VAL A 119 -8.14 13.41 9.26
C VAL A 119 -8.85 12.10 9.66
N THR A 120 -8.35 10.96 9.17
CA THR A 120 -9.10 9.71 9.29
C THR A 120 -9.04 9.11 10.68
N ILE A 121 -7.89 9.18 11.37
CA ILE A 121 -7.74 8.62 12.72
C ILE A 121 -8.62 9.32 13.75
N PRO A 122 -8.72 10.67 13.81
CA PRO A 122 -9.66 11.35 14.71
C PRO A 122 -11.11 10.94 14.49
N ALA A 123 -11.51 10.74 13.22
CA ALA A 123 -12.86 10.30 12.88
C ALA A 123 -13.11 8.79 13.17
N HIS A 124 -12.06 7.98 13.12
CA HIS A 124 -12.12 6.53 13.30
C HIS A 124 -10.94 6.02 14.15
N PRO A 125 -10.96 6.19 15.50
CA PRO A 125 -9.84 5.85 16.39
C PRO A 125 -9.37 4.39 16.31
N VAL A 126 -10.24 3.47 15.93
CA VAL A 126 -9.92 2.04 15.75
C VAL A 126 -8.73 1.82 14.79
N ILE A 127 -8.47 2.76 13.88
CA ILE A 127 -7.32 2.70 12.96
C ILE A 127 -6.02 2.82 13.75
N ARG A 128 -5.95 3.76 14.70
CA ARG A 128 -4.81 3.90 15.62
C ARG A 128 -4.63 2.64 16.46
N ASP A 129 -5.71 2.13 17.04
CA ASP A 129 -5.66 0.95 17.91
C ASP A 129 -5.10 -0.27 17.15
N ILE A 130 -5.47 -0.44 15.88
CA ILE A 130 -4.93 -1.50 15.00
C ILE A 130 -3.43 -1.27 14.75
N LYS A 131 -2.99 -0.04 14.46
CA LYS A 131 -1.58 0.30 14.25
C LYS A 131 -0.75 -0.02 15.49
N GLU A 132 -1.19 0.46 16.66
CA GLU A 132 -0.53 0.23 17.93
C GLU A 132 -0.44 -1.27 18.25
N LYS A 133 -1.54 -2.00 18.09
CA LYS A 133 -1.56 -3.46 18.29
C LYS A 133 -0.55 -4.18 17.39
N MET A 134 -0.44 -3.79 16.11
CA MET A 134 0.56 -4.36 15.20
C MET A 134 1.98 -4.07 15.65
N MET A 135 2.26 -2.85 16.12
CA MET A 135 3.58 -2.46 16.64
C MET A 135 3.93 -3.24 17.90
N ASP A 136 3.00 -3.39 18.87
CA ASP A 136 3.17 -4.16 20.09
C ASP A 136 3.50 -5.64 19.80
N MET A 137 2.96 -6.16 18.71
CA MET A 137 3.21 -7.53 18.26
C MET A 137 4.49 -7.66 17.43
N GLY A 138 5.25 -6.58 17.28
CA GLY A 138 6.61 -6.57 16.71
C GLY A 138 6.65 -6.28 15.21
N ALA A 139 5.67 -5.56 14.68
CA ALA A 139 5.83 -4.87 13.40
C ALA A 139 6.97 -3.86 13.49
N VAL A 140 7.74 -3.69 12.43
CA VAL A 140 8.79 -2.66 12.33
C VAL A 140 8.24 -1.32 11.87
N GLY A 141 7.00 -1.29 11.40
CA GLY A 141 6.21 -0.12 11.06
C GLY A 141 4.79 -0.52 10.72
N ALA A 142 3.84 0.36 11.02
CA ALA A 142 2.42 0.20 10.68
C ALA A 142 1.83 1.52 10.20
N MET A 143 1.02 1.48 9.14
CA MET A 143 0.45 2.67 8.52
C MET A 143 -0.92 2.38 7.92
N MET A 144 -1.77 3.39 7.87
CA MET A 144 -3.02 3.36 7.12
C MET A 144 -2.75 3.43 5.62
N SER A 145 -3.45 2.63 4.84
CA SER A 145 -3.35 2.64 3.38
C SER A 145 -4.31 3.64 2.75
N GLY A 146 -3.76 4.62 2.02
CA GLY A 146 -4.53 5.66 1.35
C GLY A 146 -5.42 6.44 2.32
N SER A 147 -6.66 6.72 1.96
CA SER A 147 -7.65 7.36 2.85
C SER A 147 -8.18 6.45 3.96
N GLY A 148 -7.76 5.18 4.00
CA GLY A 148 -8.21 4.20 4.98
C GLY A 148 -9.49 3.46 4.55
N PRO A 149 -10.08 2.70 5.46
CA PRO A 149 -9.68 2.44 6.84
C PRO A 149 -8.66 1.29 6.99
N THR A 150 -8.15 0.73 5.89
CA THR A 150 -7.23 -0.40 5.91
C THR A 150 -5.90 0.00 6.51
N VAL A 151 -5.35 -0.81 7.40
CA VAL A 151 -4.03 -0.68 8.00
C VAL A 151 -3.15 -1.83 7.55
N PHE A 152 -1.87 -1.57 7.32
CA PHE A 152 -0.88 -2.61 7.12
C PHE A 152 0.28 -2.46 8.09
N GLY A 153 0.87 -3.60 8.48
CA GLY A 153 2.07 -3.67 9.31
C GLY A 153 3.14 -4.51 8.64
N LEU A 154 4.40 -4.08 8.75
CA LEU A 154 5.56 -4.74 8.18
C LEU A 154 6.29 -5.55 9.25
N PHE A 155 6.57 -6.83 8.98
CA PHE A 155 7.22 -7.73 9.92
C PHE A 155 8.46 -8.36 9.29
N MET A 156 9.59 -8.27 9.99
CA MET A 156 10.82 -8.97 9.59
C MET A 156 10.82 -10.45 9.98
N SER A 157 10.11 -10.79 11.07
CA SER A 157 10.01 -12.16 11.58
C SER A 157 8.72 -12.82 11.09
N PRO A 158 8.80 -13.91 10.31
CA PRO A 158 7.61 -14.66 9.91
C PRO A 158 6.79 -15.19 11.11
N GLY A 159 7.47 -15.63 12.18
CA GLY A 159 6.80 -16.13 13.38
C GLY A 159 6.00 -15.05 14.11
N LYS A 160 6.57 -13.81 14.25
CA LYS A 160 5.83 -12.68 14.83
C LYS A 160 4.65 -12.27 13.94
N ALA A 161 4.84 -12.27 12.63
CA ALA A 161 3.76 -11.93 11.70
C ALA A 161 2.61 -12.95 11.78
N GLN A 162 2.92 -14.23 11.89
CA GLN A 162 1.92 -15.29 12.04
C GLN A 162 1.16 -15.15 13.36
N ALA A 163 1.87 -14.92 14.47
CA ALA A 163 1.24 -14.70 15.78
C ALA A 163 0.35 -13.45 15.77
N ALA A 164 0.80 -12.35 15.11
CA ALA A 164 0.00 -11.14 14.96
C ALA A 164 -1.25 -11.40 14.10
N TYR A 165 -1.13 -12.17 13.03
CA TYR A 165 -2.27 -12.56 12.21
C TYR A 165 -3.31 -13.34 13.02
N GLU A 166 -2.88 -14.33 13.81
CA GLU A 166 -3.77 -15.16 14.63
C GLU A 166 -4.47 -14.33 15.69
N GLU A 167 -3.73 -13.48 16.38
CA GLU A 167 -4.27 -12.58 17.40
C GLU A 167 -5.28 -11.58 16.82
N MET A 168 -4.96 -10.96 15.68
CA MET A 168 -5.85 -9.99 15.01
C MET A 168 -7.08 -10.65 14.40
N ARG A 169 -6.99 -11.91 13.98
CA ARG A 169 -8.09 -12.60 13.32
C ARG A 169 -8.98 -13.40 14.27
N TYR A 170 -8.40 -14.00 15.30
CA TYR A 170 -9.08 -14.97 16.18
C TYR A 170 -8.96 -14.63 17.66
N GLY A 171 -8.02 -13.78 18.06
CA GLY A 171 -7.79 -13.35 19.43
C GLY A 171 -8.54 -12.05 19.79
N SER A 172 -8.03 -11.34 20.78
CA SER A 172 -8.60 -10.07 21.27
C SER A 172 -8.64 -8.98 20.19
N GLY A 173 -7.73 -9.03 19.21
CA GLY A 173 -7.69 -8.11 18.07
C GLY A 173 -8.85 -8.26 17.08
N SER A 174 -9.57 -9.39 17.11
CA SER A 174 -10.69 -9.66 16.19
C SER A 174 -11.86 -8.68 16.35
N ALA A 175 -12.00 -8.05 17.51
CA ALA A 175 -12.98 -7.00 17.73
C ALA A 175 -12.69 -5.71 16.94
N MET A 176 -11.42 -5.45 16.62
CA MET A 176 -10.97 -4.24 15.91
C MET A 176 -10.98 -4.41 14.40
N ALA A 177 -10.73 -5.62 13.89
CA ALA A 177 -10.54 -5.87 12.46
C ALA A 177 -11.54 -6.90 11.92
N LYS A 178 -12.36 -6.50 10.97
CA LYS A 178 -13.34 -7.38 10.31
C LYS A 178 -12.68 -8.30 9.27
N GLN A 179 -11.60 -7.84 8.64
CA GLN A 179 -10.84 -8.60 7.65
C GLN A 179 -9.36 -8.52 7.98
N VAL A 180 -8.69 -9.66 8.01
CA VAL A 180 -7.26 -9.78 8.31
C VAL A 180 -6.62 -10.72 7.31
N TYR A 181 -5.49 -10.30 6.73
CA TYR A 181 -4.74 -11.06 5.76
C TYR A 181 -3.25 -10.99 6.05
N LEU A 182 -2.56 -12.11 5.91
CA LEU A 182 -1.09 -12.17 5.94
C LEU A 182 -0.58 -12.43 4.52
N THR A 183 0.32 -11.59 4.04
CA THR A 183 0.86 -11.65 2.68
C THR A 183 2.32 -11.17 2.63
N ARG A 184 2.84 -10.97 1.43
CA ARG A 184 4.18 -10.42 1.16
C ARG A 184 4.09 -9.39 0.04
N PHE A 185 5.13 -8.57 -0.10
CA PHE A 185 5.24 -7.71 -1.26
C PHE A 185 5.34 -8.53 -2.55
N TYR A 186 4.61 -8.09 -3.56
CA TYR A 186 4.79 -8.60 -4.90
C TYR A 186 5.91 -7.81 -5.58
N ASN A 187 7.04 -8.45 -5.77
CA ASN A 187 8.14 -7.91 -6.58
C ASN A 187 8.08 -8.56 -7.96
N ARG A 188 8.07 -7.73 -9.00
CA ARG A 188 8.15 -8.25 -10.38
C ARG A 188 9.49 -8.97 -10.55
N SER A 189 9.49 -10.22 -11.01
CA SER A 189 10.73 -10.92 -11.35
C SER A 189 11.39 -10.19 -12.53
N THR A 190 12.68 -9.96 -12.44
CA THR A 190 13.49 -9.37 -13.52
C THR A 190 13.57 -10.27 -14.76
N ASP A 191 13.16 -11.53 -14.63
CA ASP A 191 13.21 -12.53 -15.71
C ASP A 191 12.01 -12.51 -16.67
N ALA A 192 11.01 -11.66 -16.45
CA ALA A 192 9.85 -11.56 -17.35
C ALA A 192 10.12 -10.76 -18.64
N GLY A 193 11.38 -10.44 -18.93
CA GLY A 193 11.83 -9.68 -20.10
C GLY A 193 12.35 -10.49 -21.30
N GLN A 194 12.34 -11.85 -21.23
CA GLN A 194 12.93 -12.70 -22.28
C GLN A 194 12.06 -13.87 -22.73
N THR A 195 10.75 -13.76 -22.69
CA THR A 195 9.91 -14.71 -23.44
C THR A 195 8.92 -13.91 -24.29
N GLY A 196 9.44 -13.27 -25.30
CA GLY A 196 8.75 -12.80 -26.48
C GLY A 196 9.17 -13.70 -27.64
N GLU A 197 8.56 -14.86 -27.76
CA GLU A 197 8.35 -15.60 -29.00
C GLU A 197 6.90 -16.12 -29.00
#